data_9a875673771ea90a58eb39913b3b14be
#
_entry.id   9a875673771ea90a58eb39913b3b14be
#
_cell.length_a   1.000
_cell.length_b   1.000
_cell.length_c   1.000
_cell.angle_alpha   90.00
_cell.angle_beta   90.00
_cell.angle_gamma   90.00
#
_symmetry.space_group_name_H-M   'P 1'
#
loop_
_entity.id
_entity.type
_entity.pdbx_description
1 polymer ?
#
loop_
_entity_poly.entity_id
_entity_poly.type
_entity_poly.pdbx_seq_one_letter_code
_entity_poly.pdbx_strand_id
1 'polypeptide(L)'
;MKKYVLIVAGGRGLRMGGDLPKQFIPLEGKPVLMHTLETFHRWDASAGLILVLPEDHQPYWKMLCKEIDCKVPHRIANGGETRFHSVRNGLQYLAEEIGNASGRSGKVLVAVHDGVRPFV
;
A
#
# COMPACT_ATOMS: atom_id res chain seq x y z
N MET A 1 5.57 20.79 -1.64
CA MET A 1 6.25 19.50 -1.59
C MET A 1 5.25 18.38 -1.82
N LYS A 2 5.57 17.49 -2.75
CA LYS A 2 4.70 16.36 -2.99
C LYS A 2 5.04 15.22 -2.04
N LYS A 3 4.03 14.60 -1.47
CA LYS A 3 4.22 13.52 -0.50
C LYS A 3 3.69 12.21 -1.04
N TYR A 4 4.44 11.16 -0.80
CA TYR A 4 4.04 9.80 -1.17
C TYR A 4 4.26 8.87 0.01
N VAL A 5 3.39 7.89 0.13
CA VAL A 5 3.54 6.86 1.16
C VAL A 5 3.53 5.51 0.48
N LEU A 6 4.59 4.74 0.69
CA LEU A 6 4.63 3.35 0.26
C LEU A 6 4.14 2.49 1.40
N ILE A 7 3.04 1.80 1.18
CA ILE A 7 2.49 0.90 2.18
C ILE A 7 2.82 -0.51 1.74
N VAL A 8 3.76 -1.13 2.43
CA VAL A 8 4.26 -2.45 2.06
C VAL A 8 3.49 -3.51 2.83
N ALA A 9 2.79 -4.36 2.12
CA ALA A 9 1.93 -5.36 2.73
C ALA A 9 2.17 -6.72 2.11
N GLY A 10 2.12 -7.72 2.94
CA GLY A 10 2.32 -9.08 2.50
C GLY A 10 3.79 -9.40 2.31
N GLY A 11 4.09 -10.62 2.27
CA GLY A 11 5.42 -11.13 2.14
C GLY A 11 5.33 -12.58 2.48
N ARG A 12 6.42 -13.28 2.29
CA ARG A 12 6.41 -14.68 2.57
C ARG A 12 6.24 -14.90 4.05
N GLY A 13 5.40 -15.86 4.41
CA GLY A 13 5.21 -16.22 5.78
C GLY A 13 4.35 -15.28 6.60
N LEU A 14 3.79 -14.26 6.01
CA LEU A 14 2.91 -13.37 6.75
C LEU A 14 1.48 -13.88 6.74
N ARG A 15 1.30 -15.11 7.15
CA ARG A 15 -0.02 -15.70 7.25
C ARG A 15 -0.30 -16.03 8.70
N MET A 16 -1.56 -15.92 9.09
CA MET A 16 -1.98 -16.29 10.42
C MET A 16 -2.97 -17.44 10.34
N GLY A 17 -2.65 -18.49 11.04
CA GLY A 17 -3.59 -19.59 11.20
C GLY A 17 -4.06 -20.22 9.91
N GLY A 18 -3.24 -20.22 8.89
CA GLY A 18 -3.56 -20.92 7.68
C GLY A 18 -3.63 -20.02 6.47
N ASP A 19 -4.81 -19.60 6.05
CA ASP A 19 -4.96 -19.18 4.67
C ASP A 19 -4.94 -17.69 4.44
N LEU A 20 -5.35 -16.90 5.41
CA LEU A 20 -5.53 -15.48 5.20
C LEU A 20 -4.30 -14.69 5.62
N PRO A 21 -3.66 -13.94 4.69
CA PRO A 21 -2.55 -13.08 5.07
C PRO A 21 -2.97 -12.03 6.10
N LYS A 22 -2.01 -11.62 6.92
CA LYS A 22 -2.29 -10.68 8.01
C LYS A 22 -2.96 -9.39 7.54
N GLN A 23 -2.55 -8.87 6.40
CA GLN A 23 -3.07 -7.59 5.92
C GLN A 23 -4.55 -7.64 5.58
N PHE A 24 -5.10 -8.84 5.38
CA PHE A 24 -6.50 -8.99 5.03
C PHE A 24 -7.39 -9.37 6.20
N ILE A 25 -6.82 -9.57 7.38
CA ILE A 25 -7.59 -9.97 8.55
C ILE A 25 -8.54 -8.84 8.93
N PRO A 26 -9.82 -9.12 9.12
CA PRO A 26 -10.76 -8.06 9.48
C PRO A 26 -10.50 -7.51 10.87
N LEU A 27 -10.60 -6.21 10.97
CA LEU A 27 -10.54 -5.51 12.24
C LEU A 27 -11.69 -4.51 12.21
N GLU A 28 -12.64 -4.69 13.09
CA GLU A 28 -13.83 -3.85 13.14
C GLU A 28 -14.51 -3.76 11.76
N GLY A 29 -14.65 -4.90 11.13
CA GLY A 29 -15.40 -5.02 9.89
C GLY A 29 -14.66 -4.70 8.62
N LYS A 30 -13.38 -4.31 8.72
CA LYS A 30 -12.58 -4.00 7.53
C LYS A 30 -11.22 -4.65 7.62
N PRO A 31 -10.61 -5.02 6.49
CA PRO A 31 -9.24 -5.54 6.54
C PRO A 31 -8.28 -4.55 7.17
N VAL A 32 -7.27 -5.08 7.86
CA VAL A 32 -6.25 -4.23 8.49
C VAL A 32 -5.66 -3.25 7.48
N LEU A 33 -5.42 -3.72 6.27
CA LEU A 33 -4.84 -2.87 5.23
C LEU A 33 -5.74 -1.68 4.88
N MET A 34 -7.04 -1.87 4.93
CA MET A 34 -7.97 -0.77 4.69
C MET A 34 -7.85 0.30 5.76
N HIS A 35 -7.71 -0.12 7.03
CA HIS A 35 -7.50 0.83 8.12
C HIS A 35 -6.23 1.64 7.91
N THR A 36 -5.17 0.99 7.44
CA THR A 36 -3.91 1.67 7.17
C THR A 36 -4.07 2.74 6.10
N LEU A 37 -4.75 2.39 5.01
CA LEU A 37 -5.00 3.36 3.95
C LEU A 37 -5.81 4.53 4.45
N GLU A 38 -6.85 4.27 5.23
CA GLU A 38 -7.70 5.33 5.76
C GLU A 38 -6.92 6.25 6.70
N THR A 39 -6.02 5.68 7.48
CA THR A 39 -5.23 6.47 8.41
C THR A 39 -4.36 7.48 7.67
N PHE A 40 -3.68 7.06 6.61
CA PHE A 40 -2.84 7.97 5.87
C PHE A 40 -3.65 8.96 5.05
N HIS A 41 -4.80 8.54 4.56
CA HIS A 41 -5.66 9.45 3.82
C HIS A 41 -6.20 10.57 4.72
N ARG A 42 -6.52 10.25 5.96
CA ARG A 42 -6.95 11.26 6.93
C ARG A 42 -5.80 12.19 7.32
N TRP A 43 -4.59 11.63 7.39
CA TRP A 43 -3.42 12.43 7.72
C TRP A 43 -3.14 13.49 6.65
N ASP A 44 -3.22 13.09 5.39
CA ASP A 44 -2.98 14.03 4.29
C ASP A 44 -3.66 13.48 3.03
N ALA A 45 -4.83 14.01 2.72
CA ALA A 45 -5.59 13.52 1.58
C ALA A 45 -4.90 13.79 0.25
N SER A 46 -3.92 14.70 0.22
CA SER A 46 -3.19 15.00 -1.01
C SER A 46 -1.99 14.10 -1.23
N ALA A 47 -1.61 13.29 -0.23
CA ALA A 47 -0.49 12.38 -0.40
C ALA A 47 -0.83 11.25 -1.35
N GLY A 48 0.12 10.88 -2.20
CA GLY A 48 -0.05 9.72 -3.07
C GLY A 48 0.21 8.46 -2.29
N LEU A 49 -0.76 7.54 -2.30
CA LEU A 49 -0.61 6.27 -1.60
C LEU A 49 -0.33 5.17 -2.60
N ILE A 50 0.75 4.44 -2.37
CA ILE A 50 1.13 3.31 -3.21
C ILE A 50 1.18 2.06 -2.36
N LEU A 51 0.32 1.13 -2.67
CA LEU A 51 0.23 -0.13 -1.96
C LEU A 51 1.10 -1.14 -2.67
N VAL A 52 2.12 -1.65 -1.98
CA VAL A 52 3.00 -2.67 -2.53
C VAL A 52 2.53 -4.01 -2.03
N LEU A 53 2.02 -4.84 -2.93
CA LEU A 53 1.31 -6.05 -2.56
C LEU A 53 1.74 -7.18 -3.50
N PRO A 54 1.97 -8.40 -2.99
CA PRO A 54 2.31 -9.52 -3.87
C PRO A 54 1.28 -9.68 -4.97
N GLU A 55 1.76 -10.03 -6.14
CA GLU A 55 0.90 -10.13 -7.32
C GLU A 55 -0.30 -11.04 -7.10
N ASP A 56 -0.08 -12.18 -6.45
CA ASP A 56 -1.16 -13.13 -6.24
C ASP A 56 -2.14 -12.70 -5.16
N HIS A 57 -1.84 -11.66 -4.40
CA HIS A 57 -2.78 -11.10 -3.43
C HIS A 57 -3.64 -9.99 -4.01
N GLN A 58 -3.25 -9.46 -5.16
CA GLN A 58 -3.92 -8.28 -5.70
C GLN A 58 -5.36 -8.53 -6.14
N PRO A 59 -5.69 -9.65 -6.77
CA PRO A 59 -7.10 -9.87 -7.14
C PRO A 59 -8.01 -9.91 -5.92
N TYR A 60 -7.55 -10.53 -4.85
CA TYR A 60 -8.34 -10.60 -3.62
C TYR A 60 -8.53 -9.21 -3.02
N TRP A 61 -7.48 -8.40 -3.02
CA TRP A 61 -7.57 -7.04 -2.51
C TRP A 61 -8.55 -6.21 -3.33
N LYS A 62 -8.50 -6.33 -4.65
CA LYS A 62 -9.41 -5.59 -5.51
C LYS A 62 -10.85 -5.99 -5.26
N MET A 63 -11.09 -7.28 -5.03
CA MET A 63 -12.42 -7.75 -4.68
C MET A 63 -12.91 -7.15 -3.36
N LEU A 64 -12.04 -7.13 -2.35
CA LEU A 64 -12.40 -6.55 -1.06
C LEU A 64 -12.71 -5.07 -1.17
N CYS A 65 -11.92 -4.34 -1.94
CA CYS A 65 -12.17 -2.91 -2.15
C CYS A 65 -13.53 -2.67 -2.77
N LYS A 66 -13.91 -3.53 -3.70
CA LYS A 66 -15.20 -3.41 -4.35
C LYS A 66 -16.34 -3.73 -3.39
N GLU A 67 -16.19 -4.77 -2.59
CA GLU A 67 -17.24 -5.18 -1.66
C GLU A 67 -17.45 -4.19 -0.53
N ILE A 68 -16.36 -3.60 -0.04
CA ILE A 68 -16.42 -2.67 1.08
C ILE A 68 -16.64 -1.24 0.58
N ASP A 69 -16.51 -1.03 -0.73
CA ASP A 69 -16.66 0.30 -1.33
C ASP A 69 -15.58 1.24 -0.80
N CYS A 70 -14.33 0.85 -1.02
CA CYS A 70 -13.19 1.63 -0.55
C CYS A 70 -13.15 2.99 -1.24
N LYS A 71 -13.14 4.05 -0.45
CA LYS A 71 -13.14 5.41 -0.97
C LYS A 71 -11.75 6.01 -1.05
N VAL A 72 -10.72 5.33 -0.56
CA VAL A 72 -9.38 5.88 -0.50
C VAL A 72 -8.67 5.61 -1.82
N PRO A 73 -8.29 6.67 -2.57
CA PRO A 73 -7.54 6.45 -3.80
C PRO A 73 -6.13 5.96 -3.49
N HIS A 74 -5.69 4.98 -4.24
CA HIS A 74 -4.34 4.46 -4.08
C HIS A 74 -3.96 3.70 -5.34
N ARG A 75 -2.65 3.51 -5.50
CA ARG A 75 -2.12 2.71 -6.60
C ARG A 75 -1.52 1.44 -6.05
N ILE A 76 -1.37 0.45 -6.90
CA ILE A 76 -0.86 -0.86 -6.50
C ILE A 76 0.39 -1.16 -7.29
N ALA A 77 1.46 -1.52 -6.57
CA ALA A 77 2.71 -1.97 -7.17
C ALA A 77 2.96 -3.41 -6.72
N ASN A 78 3.74 -4.13 -7.50
CA ASN A 78 4.00 -5.54 -7.21
C ASN A 78 5.01 -5.68 -6.07
N GLY A 79 4.68 -6.52 -5.11
CA GLY A 79 5.62 -6.86 -4.06
C GLY A 79 6.64 -7.88 -4.52
N GLY A 80 7.73 -7.97 -3.80
CA GLY A 80 8.77 -8.94 -4.06
C GLY A 80 8.81 -10.03 -3.00
N GLU A 81 9.84 -10.84 -3.04
CA GLU A 81 9.94 -11.96 -2.12
C GLU A 81 10.25 -11.53 -0.69
N THR A 82 10.96 -10.44 -0.54
CA THR A 82 11.32 -9.93 0.78
C THR A 82 10.84 -8.51 0.91
N ARG A 83 10.89 -8.00 2.15
CA ARG A 83 10.54 -6.60 2.38
C ARG A 83 11.45 -5.68 1.56
N PHE A 84 12.73 -6.01 1.48
CA PHE A 84 13.66 -5.22 0.68
C PHE A 84 13.23 -5.16 -0.78
N HIS A 85 12.87 -6.29 -1.36
CA HIS A 85 12.45 -6.32 -2.76
C HIS A 85 11.14 -5.58 -2.96
N SER A 86 10.24 -5.67 -2.00
CA SER A 86 8.97 -4.96 -2.08
C SER A 86 9.18 -3.44 -2.04
N VAL A 87 10.02 -2.98 -1.14
CA VAL A 87 10.33 -1.55 -1.06
C VAL A 87 10.98 -1.08 -2.35
N ARG A 88 11.94 -1.86 -2.86
CA ARG A 88 12.59 -1.51 -4.12
C ARG A 88 11.59 -1.38 -5.26
N ASN A 89 10.69 -2.36 -5.37
CA ASN A 89 9.68 -2.31 -6.42
C ASN A 89 8.77 -1.10 -6.28
N GLY A 90 8.39 -0.78 -5.06
CA GLY A 90 7.56 0.39 -4.81
C GLY A 90 8.27 1.68 -5.18
N LEU A 91 9.55 1.78 -4.84
CA LEU A 91 10.32 2.97 -5.19
C LEU A 91 10.51 3.09 -6.69
N GLN A 92 10.72 1.98 -7.40
CA GLN A 92 10.81 2.02 -8.85
C GLN A 92 9.50 2.46 -9.49
N TYR A 93 8.38 1.95 -8.98
CA TYR A 93 7.08 2.35 -9.46
C TYR A 93 6.89 3.86 -9.26
N LEU A 94 7.26 4.36 -8.10
CA LEU A 94 7.14 5.76 -7.79
C LEU A 94 8.02 6.62 -8.69
N ALA A 95 9.24 6.17 -8.94
CA ALA A 95 10.15 6.92 -9.82
C ALA A 95 9.57 7.06 -11.22
N GLU A 96 8.93 6.02 -11.71
CA GLU A 96 8.28 6.07 -13.02
C GLU A 96 7.09 7.03 -13.01
N GLU A 97 6.31 7.03 -11.94
CA GLU A 97 5.20 7.95 -11.81
C GLU A 97 5.67 9.40 -11.80
N ILE A 98 6.71 9.69 -11.04
CA ILE A 98 7.26 11.03 -10.97
C ILE A 98 7.87 11.44 -12.30
N GLY A 99 8.59 10.53 -12.95
CA GLY A 99 9.20 10.81 -14.23
C GLY A 99 8.18 11.13 -15.29
N ASN A 100 7.04 10.47 -15.26
CA ASN A 100 5.97 10.71 -16.22
C ASN A 100 5.20 11.99 -15.93
N ALA A 101 5.37 12.55 -14.76
CA ALA A 101 4.66 13.77 -14.34
C ALA A 101 5.44 15.01 -14.77
N SER A 102 5.82 15.08 -16.01
CA SER A 102 6.37 16.26 -16.65
C SER A 102 7.66 16.79 -16.06
N GLY A 103 8.50 15.92 -15.56
CA GLY A 103 9.81 16.35 -15.13
C GLY A 103 9.82 17.45 -14.08
N ARG A 104 8.85 17.43 -13.23
CA ARG A 104 8.77 18.40 -12.16
C ARG A 104 10.00 18.34 -11.31
N SER A 105 10.64 19.46 -11.16
CA SER A 105 11.69 19.57 -10.19
C SER A 105 11.07 19.94 -8.91
N GLY A 106 10.84 19.55 -7.99
CA GLY A 106 10.29 19.87 -6.70
C GLY A 106 10.73 18.84 -5.71
N LYS A 107 10.59 19.13 -4.49
CA LYS A 107 10.95 18.17 -3.47
C LYS A 107 9.87 17.11 -3.34
N VAL A 108 10.30 15.89 -3.11
CA VAL A 108 9.39 14.76 -2.92
C VAL A 108 9.73 14.11 -1.59
N LEU A 109 8.71 13.91 -0.79
CA LEU A 109 8.87 13.20 0.48
C LEU A 109 8.24 11.82 0.34
N VAL A 110 9.01 10.79 0.63
CA VAL A 110 8.54 9.41 0.54
C VAL A 110 8.67 8.76 1.91
N ALA A 111 7.57 8.24 2.41
CA ALA A 111 7.57 7.47 3.64
C ALA A 111 7.24 6.02 3.33
N VAL A 112 7.84 5.11 4.08
CA VAL A 112 7.58 3.68 3.93
C VAL A 112 6.93 3.18 5.21
N HIS A 113 5.81 2.49 5.07
CA HIS A 113 5.02 2.02 6.20
C HIS A 113 4.65 0.56 6.03
N ASP A 114 4.63 -0.16 7.15
CA ASP A 114 4.20 -1.55 7.17
C ASP A 114 2.66 -1.59 7.21
N GLY A 115 2.07 -2.22 6.20
CA GLY A 115 0.62 -2.22 6.04
C GLY A 115 -0.15 -2.98 7.11
N VAL A 116 0.52 -3.78 7.94
CA VAL A 116 -0.17 -4.51 9.00
C VAL A 116 -0.17 -3.75 10.32
N ARG A 117 0.25 -2.49 10.32
CA ARG A 117 0.29 -1.67 11.53
C ARG A 117 -0.52 -0.40 11.34
N PRO A 118 -1.84 -0.51 11.39
CA PRO A 118 -2.71 0.62 11.01
C PRO A 118 -2.72 1.77 12.00
N PHE A 119 -2.24 1.55 13.21
CA PHE A 119 -2.34 2.57 14.25
C PHE A 119 -0.98 3.09 14.71
N VAL A 120 0.03 2.94 13.92
CA VAL A 120 1.37 3.41 14.26
C VAL A 120 1.55 4.87 13.87
#